data_68013f9b2419ca12fd2cabedf348ea64
#
_entry.id   68013f9b2419ca12fd2cabedf348ea64
#
_cell.length_a   1.000
_cell.length_b   1.000
_cell.length_c   1.000
_cell.angle_alpha   90.00
_cell.angle_beta   90.00
_cell.angle_gamma   90.00
#
_symmetry.space_group_name_H-M   'P 1'
#
loop_
_entity.id
_entity.type
_entity.pdbx_description
1 polymer ?
#
loop_
_entity_poly.entity_id
_entity_poly.type
_entity_poly.pdbx_seq_one_letter_code
_entity_poly.pdbx_strand_id
1 'polypeptide(L)'
;MQNIEENVKFIKNVMEDKKAENIKVIYIGEISVMADYFVICSAGNSSQLEAIIDSVSEELAKKQIYCKKVEGNRNSGWILMDYGDIVVHVFTREDREFYNLERIWRDGKVMEY
;
A
#
# COMPACT_ATOMS: atom_id res chain seq x y z
N MET A 1 -19.68 -3.86 10.27
CA MET A 1 -19.21 -3.43 8.94
C MET A 1 -17.91 -2.66 9.11
N GLN A 2 -16.88 -3.05 8.37
CA GLN A 2 -15.60 -2.38 8.51
C GLN A 2 -15.59 -1.10 7.71
N ASN A 3 -15.02 -0.06 8.31
CA ASN A 3 -14.86 1.24 7.66
C ASN A 3 -13.57 1.21 6.84
N ILE A 4 -13.69 1.42 5.53
CA ILE A 4 -12.54 1.38 4.61
C ILE A 4 -11.49 2.41 5.01
N GLU A 5 -11.92 3.62 5.35
CA GLU A 5 -11.00 4.69 5.75
C GLU A 5 -10.22 4.33 7.02
N GLU A 6 -10.86 3.68 7.99
CA GLU A 6 -10.17 3.23 9.19
C GLU A 6 -9.12 2.17 8.85
N ASN A 7 -9.43 1.27 7.93
CA ASN A 7 -8.47 0.26 7.48
C ASN A 7 -7.28 0.90 6.77
N VAL A 8 -7.52 1.93 5.97
CA VAL A 8 -6.46 2.69 5.30
C VAL A 8 -5.54 3.32 6.33
N LYS A 9 -6.10 3.97 7.34
CA LYS A 9 -5.31 4.57 8.43
C LYS A 9 -4.52 3.53 9.20
N PHE A 10 -5.14 2.37 9.44
CA PHE A 10 -4.48 1.26 10.12
C PHE A 10 -3.27 0.76 9.33
N ILE A 11 -3.42 0.57 8.02
CA ILE A 11 -2.33 0.15 7.14
C ILE A 11 -1.20 1.18 7.19
N LYS A 12 -1.54 2.46 7.10
CA LYS A 12 -0.55 3.53 7.18
C LYS A 12 0.24 3.45 8.49
N ASN A 13 -0.46 3.22 9.61
CA ASN A 13 0.20 3.11 10.91
C ASN A 13 1.14 1.90 10.98
N VAL A 14 0.75 0.77 10.41
CA VAL A 14 1.62 -0.41 10.34
C VAL A 14 2.88 -0.09 9.53
N MET A 15 2.72 0.60 8.40
CA MET A 15 3.86 1.03 7.58
C MET A 15 4.80 1.94 8.36
N GLU A 16 4.25 2.89 9.12
CA GLU A 16 5.05 3.79 9.93
C GLU A 16 5.83 3.04 11.01
N ASP A 17 5.20 2.04 11.64
CA ASP A 17 5.86 1.22 12.65
C ASP A 17 7.06 0.46 12.08
N LYS A 18 7.02 0.13 10.81
CA LYS A 18 8.12 -0.56 10.12
C LYS A 18 9.05 0.41 9.40
N LYS A 19 8.90 1.70 9.67
CA LYS A 19 9.75 2.77 9.15
C LYS A 19 9.73 2.88 7.62
N ALA A 20 8.58 2.57 7.02
CA ALA A 20 8.38 2.78 5.60
C ALA A 20 8.54 4.26 5.27
N GLU A 21 9.04 4.54 4.08
CA GLU A 21 9.33 5.90 3.63
C GLU A 21 8.30 6.39 2.64
N ASN A 22 8.09 7.69 2.63
CA ASN A 22 7.23 8.36 1.65
C ASN A 22 5.86 7.70 1.51
N ILE A 23 5.21 7.49 2.64
CA ILE A 23 3.88 6.89 2.66
C ILE A 23 2.88 7.89 2.10
N LYS A 24 2.11 7.45 1.09
CA LYS A 24 1.04 8.25 0.51
C LYS A 24 -0.24 7.44 0.43
N VAL A 25 -1.34 8.08 0.75
CA VAL A 25 -2.67 7.51 0.61
C VAL A 25 -3.39 8.31 -0.47
N ILE A 26 -3.87 7.65 -1.50
CA ILE A 26 -4.55 8.30 -2.62
C ILE A 26 -5.95 7.72 -2.76
N TYR A 27 -6.97 8.58 -2.67
CA TYR A 27 -8.34 8.18 -2.95
C TYR A 27 -8.56 8.19 -4.46
N ILE A 28 -8.89 7.05 -5.02
CA ILE A 28 -9.10 6.89 -6.45
C ILE A 28 -10.51 6.42 -6.81
N GLY A 29 -11.40 6.38 -5.81
CA GLY A 29 -12.76 5.86 -6.02
C GLY A 29 -13.57 6.58 -7.08
N GLU A 30 -13.27 7.84 -7.36
CA GLU A 30 -13.96 8.61 -8.39
C GLU A 30 -13.44 8.34 -9.80
N ILE A 31 -12.20 7.83 -9.91
CA ILE A 31 -11.56 7.61 -11.21
C ILE A 31 -11.26 6.14 -11.49
N SER A 32 -11.58 5.26 -10.55
CA SER A 32 -11.36 3.82 -10.71
C SER A 32 -12.54 3.05 -10.13
N VAL A 33 -12.98 2.04 -10.85
CA VAL A 33 -14.02 1.12 -10.37
C VAL A 33 -13.41 -0.08 -9.67
N MET A 34 -12.08 -0.22 -9.70
CA MET A 34 -11.39 -1.41 -9.17
C MET A 34 -11.04 -1.30 -7.70
N ALA A 35 -10.77 -0.09 -7.22
CA ALA A 35 -10.43 0.13 -5.83
C ALA A 35 -10.78 1.57 -5.43
N ASP A 36 -10.91 1.81 -4.15
CA ASP A 36 -11.17 3.16 -3.63
C ASP A 36 -9.90 3.87 -3.22
N TYR A 37 -8.90 3.13 -2.71
CA TYR A 37 -7.68 3.72 -2.17
C TYR A 37 -6.44 2.96 -2.62
N PHE A 38 -5.39 3.72 -2.90
CA PHE A 38 -4.02 3.21 -2.97
C PHE A 38 -3.28 3.68 -1.72
N VAL A 39 -2.58 2.77 -1.06
CA VAL A 39 -1.65 3.11 0.02
C VAL A 39 -0.27 2.72 -0.46
N ILE A 40 0.59 3.71 -0.66
CA ILE A 40 1.88 3.54 -1.31
C ILE A 40 2.99 3.91 -0.33
N CYS A 41 4.03 3.11 -0.29
CA CYS A 41 5.22 3.45 0.49
C CYS A 41 6.48 2.91 -0.17
N SER A 42 7.62 3.32 0.36
CA SER A 42 8.92 2.88 -0.11
C SER A 42 9.69 2.20 1.00
N ALA A 43 10.54 1.25 0.62
CA ALA A 43 11.48 0.59 1.51
C ALA A 43 12.91 0.90 1.06
N GLY A 44 13.83 0.91 2.01
CA GLY A 44 15.24 1.20 1.72
C GLY A 44 15.98 0.04 1.09
N ASN A 45 15.46 -1.19 1.26
CA ASN A 45 16.06 -2.40 0.70
C ASN A 45 15.01 -3.52 0.66
N SER A 46 15.40 -4.65 0.06
CA SER A 46 14.50 -5.79 -0.09
C SER A 46 14.04 -6.40 1.23
N SER A 47 14.92 -6.41 2.23
CA SER A 47 14.57 -6.95 3.54
C SER A 47 13.50 -6.11 4.23
N GLN A 48 13.61 -4.81 4.13
CA GLN A 48 12.60 -3.90 4.69
C GLN A 48 11.29 -3.99 3.92
N LEU A 49 11.36 -4.11 2.60
CA LEU A 49 10.19 -4.29 1.77
C LEU A 49 9.40 -5.52 2.20
N GLU A 50 10.09 -6.64 2.39
CA GLU A 50 9.49 -7.89 2.83
C GLU A 50 8.91 -7.77 4.24
N ALA A 51 9.61 -7.09 5.15
CA ALA A 51 9.13 -6.86 6.51
C ALA A 51 7.84 -6.03 6.53
N ILE A 52 7.74 -5.02 5.68
CA ILE A 52 6.53 -4.20 5.57
C ILE A 52 5.36 -5.05 5.07
N ILE A 53 5.58 -5.83 4.01
CA ILE A 53 4.56 -6.70 3.43
C ILE A 53 4.06 -7.70 4.48
N ASP A 54 4.98 -8.36 5.17
CA ASP A 54 4.61 -9.35 6.20
C ASP A 54 3.81 -8.71 7.33
N SER A 55 4.23 -7.54 7.79
CA SER A 55 3.53 -6.85 8.87
C SER A 55 2.13 -6.40 8.49
N VAL A 56 1.97 -5.85 7.29
CA VAL A 56 0.65 -5.45 6.80
C VAL A 56 -0.26 -6.67 6.72
N SER A 57 0.25 -7.75 6.14
CA SER A 57 -0.51 -9.00 6.00
C SER A 57 -0.93 -9.56 7.36
N GLU A 58 0.00 -9.64 8.30
CA GLU A 58 -0.26 -10.20 9.63
C GLU A 58 -1.24 -9.34 10.42
N GLU A 59 -1.04 -8.03 10.42
CA GLU A 59 -1.89 -7.14 11.22
C GLU A 59 -3.30 -7.06 10.68
N LEU A 60 -3.46 -7.08 9.37
CA LEU A 60 -4.81 -7.12 8.78
C LEU A 60 -5.48 -8.48 9.00
N ALA A 61 -4.71 -9.57 8.97
CA ALA A 61 -5.25 -10.90 9.24
C ALA A 61 -5.82 -11.01 10.66
N LYS A 62 -5.21 -10.32 11.61
CA LYS A 62 -5.75 -10.26 12.99
C LYS A 62 -7.12 -9.61 13.05
N LYS A 63 -7.44 -8.78 12.09
CA LYS A 63 -8.77 -8.16 11.93
C LYS A 63 -9.66 -8.95 10.98
N GLN A 64 -9.23 -10.13 10.55
CA GLN A 64 -9.94 -10.99 9.61
C GLN A 64 -10.08 -10.33 8.22
N ILE A 65 -9.09 -9.50 7.86
CA ILE A 65 -8.98 -8.92 6.54
C ILE A 65 -7.83 -9.60 5.83
N TYR A 66 -8.14 -10.29 4.72
CA TYR A 66 -7.17 -11.12 4.02
C TYR A 66 -6.92 -10.59 2.62
N CYS A 67 -5.66 -10.64 2.21
CA CYS A 67 -5.25 -10.23 0.88
C CYS A 67 -5.86 -11.18 -0.17
N LYS A 68 -6.49 -10.61 -1.19
CA LYS A 68 -7.09 -11.38 -2.27
C LYS A 68 -6.08 -11.84 -3.30
N LYS A 69 -5.06 -11.01 -3.54
CA LYS A 69 -4.07 -11.28 -4.56
C LYS A 69 -2.79 -10.51 -4.24
N VAL A 70 -1.66 -11.18 -4.38
CA VAL A 70 -0.35 -10.55 -4.25
C VAL A 70 0.36 -10.65 -5.60
N GLU A 71 0.88 -9.54 -6.10
CA GLU A 71 1.68 -9.50 -7.31
C GLU A 71 3.08 -9.02 -6.97
N GLY A 72 4.08 -9.57 -7.65
CA GLY A 72 5.47 -9.32 -7.37
C GLY A 72 6.05 -10.32 -6.40
N ASN A 73 7.33 -10.22 -6.13
CA ASN A 73 8.03 -11.10 -5.20
C ASN A 73 9.20 -10.35 -4.55
N ARG A 74 9.87 -11.01 -3.60
CA ARG A 74 10.96 -10.35 -2.85
C ARG A 74 12.12 -9.86 -3.73
N ASN A 75 12.27 -10.42 -4.91
CA ASN A 75 13.35 -10.03 -5.83
C ASN A 75 12.94 -8.89 -6.75
N SER A 76 11.65 -8.55 -6.80
CA SER A 76 11.18 -7.40 -7.54
C SER A 76 11.21 -6.18 -6.62
N GLY A 77 11.34 -5.03 -7.19
CA GLY A 77 11.32 -3.79 -6.42
C GLY A 77 9.91 -3.24 -6.18
N TRP A 78 8.89 -4.03 -6.46
CA TRP A 78 7.49 -3.62 -6.32
C TRP A 78 6.63 -4.82 -5.97
N ILE A 79 5.95 -4.75 -4.83
CA ILE A 79 4.95 -5.74 -4.43
C ILE A 79 3.62 -5.03 -4.26
N LEU A 80 2.59 -5.62 -4.83
CA LEU A 80 1.22 -5.12 -4.76
C LEU A 80 0.38 -6.13 -3.98
N MET A 81 -0.41 -5.64 -3.02
CA MET A 81 -1.34 -6.46 -2.25
C MET A 81 -2.76 -5.94 -2.46
N ASP A 82 -3.59 -6.76 -3.07
CA ASP A 82 -4.98 -6.37 -3.38
C ASP A 82 -5.92 -6.83 -2.28
N TYR A 83 -6.50 -5.87 -1.59
CA TYR A 83 -7.51 -6.11 -0.55
C TYR A 83 -8.92 -5.76 -1.03
N GLY A 84 -9.11 -5.55 -2.33
CA GLY A 84 -10.40 -5.18 -2.90
C GLY A 84 -10.56 -3.68 -2.95
N ASP A 85 -11.07 -3.08 -1.89
CA ASP A 85 -11.28 -1.63 -1.81
C ASP A 85 -9.98 -0.85 -1.65
N ILE A 86 -8.93 -1.53 -1.16
CA ILE A 86 -7.62 -0.93 -0.90
C ILE A 86 -6.57 -1.76 -1.60
N VAL A 87 -5.69 -1.10 -2.34
CA VAL A 87 -4.52 -1.75 -2.93
C VAL A 87 -3.28 -1.15 -2.28
N VAL A 88 -2.47 -2.02 -1.68
CA VAL A 88 -1.22 -1.63 -1.03
C VAL A 88 -0.08 -1.80 -2.02
N HIS A 89 0.74 -0.77 -2.18
CA HIS A 89 1.92 -0.81 -3.05
C HIS A 89 3.15 -0.52 -2.22
N VAL A 90 4.10 -1.44 -2.22
CA VAL A 90 5.39 -1.25 -1.55
C VAL A 90 6.49 -1.34 -2.59
N PHE A 91 7.29 -0.29 -2.69
CA PHE A 91 8.40 -0.19 -3.65
C PHE A 91 9.72 -0.09 -2.92
N THR A 92 10.81 -0.52 -3.58
CA THR A 92 12.12 -0.02 -3.19
C THR A 92 12.20 1.44 -3.65
N ARG A 93 13.14 2.21 -3.09
CA ARG A 93 13.31 3.61 -3.47
C ARG A 93 13.50 3.79 -4.97
N GLU A 94 14.34 2.95 -5.57
CA GLU A 94 14.63 3.00 -7.01
C GLU A 94 13.38 2.74 -7.85
N ASP A 95 12.65 1.70 -7.51
CA ASP A 95 11.47 1.31 -8.30
C ASP A 95 10.33 2.28 -8.13
N ARG A 96 10.19 2.89 -6.97
CA ARG A 96 9.17 3.91 -6.77
C ARG A 96 9.36 5.09 -7.72
N GLU A 97 10.59 5.53 -7.83
CA GLU A 97 10.93 6.63 -8.74
C GLU A 97 10.71 6.22 -10.19
N PHE A 98 11.10 4.99 -10.54
CA PHE A 98 10.96 4.45 -11.88
C PHE A 98 9.50 4.35 -12.33
N TYR A 99 8.66 3.74 -11.50
CA TYR A 99 7.24 3.53 -11.86
C TYR A 99 6.38 4.77 -11.66
N ASN A 100 6.68 5.57 -10.65
CA ASN A 100 6.02 6.84 -10.38
C ASN A 100 4.49 6.78 -10.43
N LEU A 101 3.91 5.95 -9.58
CA LEU A 101 2.44 5.77 -9.53
C LEU A 101 1.70 7.07 -9.23
N GLU A 102 2.29 7.95 -8.44
CA GLU A 102 1.66 9.23 -8.11
C GLU A 102 1.38 10.06 -9.36
N ARG A 103 2.24 9.94 -10.37
CA ARG A 103 2.04 10.64 -11.64
C ARG A 103 0.89 10.05 -12.43
N ILE A 104 0.78 8.72 -12.44
CA ILE A 104 -0.30 8.02 -13.14
C ILE A 104 -1.64 8.35 -12.51
N TRP A 105 -1.68 8.42 -11.17
CA TRP A 105 -2.89 8.67 -10.41
C TRP A 105 -3.00 10.08 -9.88
N ARG A 106 -2.37 11.04 -10.55
CA ARG A 106 -2.38 12.44 -10.10
C ARG A 106 -3.76 13.06 -9.98
N ASP A 107 -4.75 12.52 -10.69
CA ASP A 107 -6.13 12.97 -10.60
C ASP A 107 -6.83 12.41 -9.37
N GLY A 108 -6.20 11.46 -8.67
CA GLY A 108 -6.68 10.98 -7.39
C GLY A 108 -6.46 12.02 -6.31
N LYS A 109 -7.17 11.87 -5.21
CA LYS A 109 -7.09 12.80 -4.09
C LYS A 109 -6.11 12.26 -3.05
N VAL A 110 -5.04 13.02 -2.79
CA VAL A 110 -4.08 12.65 -1.75
C VAL A 110 -4.72 12.95 -0.39
N MET A 111 -4.76 11.93 0.46
CA MET A 111 -5.35 12.04 1.79
C MET A 111 -4.24 12.28 2.81
N GLU A 112 -4.44 13.25 3.67
CA GLU A 112 -3.49 13.55 4.74
C GLU A 112 -4.06 13.06 6.06
N TYR A 113 -3.48 11.99 6.57
CA TYR A 113 -3.89 11.40 7.83
C TYR A 113 -2.88 11.60 8.95
#